data_29b4c8646a081ba0f50ffa09add92d5d
#
_entry.id   29b4c8646a081ba0f50ffa09add92d5d
#
_cell.length_a   1.000
_cell.length_b   1.000
_cell.length_c   1.000
_cell.angle_alpha   90.00
_cell.angle_beta   90.00
_cell.angle_gamma   90.00
#
_symmetry.space_group_name_H-M   'P 1'
#
loop_
_entity.id
_entity.type
_entity.pdbx_description
1 polymer ?
#
loop_
_entity_poly.entity_id
_entity_poly.type
_entity_poly.pdbx_seq_one_letter_code
_entity_poly.pdbx_strand_id
1 'polypeptide(L)'
;MNILINSYACGPNWGSEVGMGWHWVTALANHCQLYVITELGFKDDIEKKIPELNLKFQPKFYYVDIGDTGRTLFWKQGSFKFYKFYKAWQKKALLTANKIIKTENIDLIHQLNMIGFREPGYLW
;
A
#
# COMPACT_ATOMS: atom_id res chain seq x y z
N MET A 1 15.22 2.52 11.93
CA MET A 1 15.07 2.70 10.48
C MET A 1 13.61 2.95 10.17
N ASN A 2 13.35 3.95 9.36
CA ASN A 2 12.01 4.35 8.90
C ASN A 2 11.87 4.01 7.41
N ILE A 3 10.92 3.15 7.07
CA ILE A 3 10.73 2.69 5.70
C ILE A 3 9.37 3.15 5.18
N LEU A 4 9.38 3.81 4.05
CA LEU A 4 8.16 4.12 3.29
C LEU A 4 7.89 2.99 2.30
N ILE A 5 6.72 2.38 2.41
CA ILE A 5 6.30 1.27 1.55
C ILE A 5 5.12 1.72 0.70
N ASN A 6 5.23 1.54 -0.61
CA ASN A 6 4.08 1.62 -1.51
C ASN A 6 3.57 0.20 -1.78
N SER A 7 2.44 -0.14 -1.19
CA SER A 7 1.78 -1.43 -1.34
C SER A 7 0.31 -1.22 -1.69
N TYR A 8 0.02 -1.11 -2.98
CA TYR A 8 -1.36 -0.96 -3.46
C TYR A 8 -2.28 -2.02 -2.86
N ALA A 9 -1.87 -3.28 -2.91
CA ALA A 9 -2.61 -4.42 -2.38
C ALA A 9 -2.02 -4.87 -1.04
N CYS A 10 -2.71 -4.55 0.05
CA CYS A 10 -2.27 -4.90 1.40
C CYS A 10 -3.50 -5.07 2.32
N GLY A 11 -3.75 -6.27 2.78
CA GLY A 11 -4.86 -6.50 3.69
C GLY A 11 -4.86 -7.90 4.30
N PRO A 12 -5.37 -8.05 5.55
CA PRO A 12 -5.52 -9.34 6.20
C PRO A 12 -6.63 -10.17 5.55
N ASN A 13 -6.58 -11.48 5.69
CA ASN A 13 -7.60 -12.43 5.22
C ASN A 13 -7.76 -12.51 3.69
N TRP A 14 -6.75 -12.07 2.96
CA TRP A 14 -6.69 -12.17 1.50
C TRP A 14 -5.57 -13.12 1.09
N GLY A 15 -5.74 -13.74 -0.06
CA GLY A 15 -4.67 -14.51 -0.72
C GLY A 15 -3.85 -13.65 -1.69
N SER A 16 -2.95 -14.32 -2.43
CA SER A 16 -2.16 -13.72 -3.51
C SER A 16 -1.42 -12.44 -3.09
N GLU A 17 -1.40 -11.41 -3.94
CA GLU A 17 -0.65 -10.17 -3.71
C GLU A 17 -1.11 -9.39 -2.48
N VAL A 18 -2.39 -9.37 -2.19
CA VAL A 18 -2.94 -8.66 -1.03
C VAL A 18 -2.41 -9.27 0.26
N GLY A 19 -2.49 -10.61 0.36
CA GLY A 19 -1.94 -11.35 1.50
C GLY A 19 -0.42 -11.24 1.59
N MET A 20 0.29 -11.28 0.47
CA MET A 20 1.74 -11.07 0.42
C MET A 20 2.12 -9.69 0.97
N GLY A 21 1.46 -8.64 0.51
CA GLY A 21 1.68 -7.28 1.01
C GLY A 21 1.46 -7.18 2.51
N TRP A 22 0.38 -7.78 3.01
CA TRP A 22 0.07 -7.82 4.44
C TRP A 22 1.15 -8.52 5.27
N HIS A 23 1.53 -9.74 4.87
CA HIS A 23 2.55 -10.51 5.59
C HIS A 23 3.90 -9.84 5.57
N TRP A 24 4.28 -9.20 4.46
CA TRP A 24 5.52 -8.46 4.35
C TRP A 24 5.55 -7.27 5.32
N VAL A 25 4.49 -6.47 5.32
CA VAL A 25 4.36 -5.30 6.21
C VAL A 25 4.39 -5.72 7.68
N THR A 26 3.60 -6.73 8.07
CA THR A 26 3.55 -7.17 9.47
C THR A 26 4.84 -7.80 9.95
N ALA A 27 5.54 -8.53 9.09
CA ALA A 27 6.86 -9.09 9.43
C ALA A 27 7.90 -7.97 9.63
N LEU A 28 7.98 -7.00 8.72
CA LEU A 28 8.92 -5.88 8.84
C LEU A 28 8.63 -4.96 10.03
N ALA A 29 7.38 -4.85 10.44
CA ALA A 29 6.97 -4.03 11.59
C ALA A 29 7.57 -4.52 12.93
N ASN A 30 8.13 -5.71 12.98
CA ASN A 30 8.89 -6.18 14.14
C ASN A 30 10.34 -5.69 14.17
N HIS A 31 10.82 -5.09 13.09
CA HIS A 31 12.20 -4.67 12.94
C HIS A 31 12.39 -3.16 12.72
N CYS A 32 11.41 -2.49 12.14
CA CYS A 32 11.51 -1.08 11.79
C CYS A 32 10.15 -0.37 11.77
N GLN A 33 10.19 0.96 11.84
CA GLN A 33 9.00 1.80 11.70
C GLN A 33 8.59 1.86 10.23
N LEU A 34 7.33 1.55 9.95
CA LEU A 34 6.78 1.54 8.60
C LEU A 34 5.76 2.66 8.38
N TYR A 35 5.83 3.24 7.21
CA TYR A 35 4.87 4.18 6.63
C TYR A 35 4.34 3.54 5.36
N VAL A 36 3.09 3.10 5.37
CA VAL A 36 2.54 2.23 4.32
C VAL A 36 1.45 2.95 3.55
N ILE A 37 1.66 3.14 2.26
CA ILE A 37 0.65 3.66 1.34
C ILE A 37 -0.08 2.48 0.71
N THR A 38 -1.40 2.43 0.85
CA THR A 38 -2.22 1.36 0.31
C THR A 38 -3.58 1.87 -0.18
N GLU A 39 -4.30 1.06 -0.93
CA GLU A 39 -5.62 1.41 -1.46
C GLU A 39 -6.66 1.48 -0.34
N LEU A 40 -7.54 2.47 -0.40
CA LEU A 40 -8.55 2.74 0.64
C LEU A 40 -9.48 1.55 0.91
N GLY A 41 -9.74 0.72 -0.09
CA GLY A 41 -10.62 -0.44 0.06
C GLY A 41 -10.18 -1.46 1.11
N PHE A 42 -8.91 -1.43 1.53
CA PHE A 42 -8.38 -2.32 2.57
C PHE A 42 -8.44 -1.72 3.98
N LYS A 43 -8.84 -0.47 4.12
CA LYS A 43 -8.78 0.28 5.38
C LYS A 43 -9.48 -0.43 6.53
N ASP A 44 -10.72 -0.81 6.35
CA ASP A 44 -11.54 -1.38 7.43
C ASP A 44 -10.95 -2.69 7.95
N ASP A 45 -10.50 -3.56 7.05
CA ASP A 45 -9.86 -4.83 7.41
C ASP A 45 -8.53 -4.61 8.14
N ILE A 46 -7.72 -3.66 7.68
CA ILE A 46 -6.43 -3.31 8.29
C ILE A 46 -6.65 -2.75 9.69
N GLU A 47 -7.51 -1.74 9.84
CA GLU A 47 -7.74 -1.06 11.11
C GLU A 47 -8.37 -1.97 12.16
N LYS A 48 -9.17 -2.94 11.73
CA LYS A 48 -9.73 -3.97 12.60
C LYS A 48 -8.66 -4.96 13.08
N LYS A 49 -7.73 -5.34 12.20
CA LYS A 49 -6.76 -6.41 12.49
C LYS A 49 -5.50 -5.93 13.21
N ILE A 50 -5.00 -4.74 12.89
CA ILE A 50 -3.74 -4.21 13.46
C ILE A 50 -3.73 -4.23 15.00
N PRO A 51 -4.80 -3.81 15.73
CA PRO A 51 -4.78 -3.83 17.19
C PRO A 51 -4.67 -5.23 17.80
N GLU A 52 -5.04 -6.28 17.06
CA GLU A 52 -4.94 -7.66 17.50
C GLU A 52 -3.52 -8.22 17.39
N LEU A 53 -2.63 -7.54 16.65
CA LEU A 53 -1.27 -7.98 16.42
C LEU A 53 -0.33 -7.34 17.45
N ASN A 54 0.53 -8.15 18.04
CA ASN A 54 1.55 -7.68 18.97
C ASN A 54 2.82 -7.28 18.20
N LEU A 55 2.75 -6.18 17.46
CA LEU A 55 3.86 -5.67 16.65
C LEU A 55 4.78 -4.78 17.48
N LYS A 56 6.08 -4.92 17.28
CA LYS A 56 7.09 -4.09 17.97
C LYS A 56 6.97 -2.62 17.58
N PHE A 57 6.72 -2.34 16.30
CA PHE A 57 6.45 -1.00 15.79
C PHE A 57 5.08 -0.99 15.14
N GLN A 58 4.23 -0.02 15.47
CA GLN A 58 2.92 0.10 14.85
C GLN A 58 3.07 0.79 13.48
N PRO A 59 2.75 0.10 12.38
CA PRO A 59 2.81 0.74 11.06
C PRO A 59 1.82 1.91 10.96
N LYS A 60 2.24 2.98 10.32
CA LYS A 60 1.36 4.10 9.95
C LYS A 60 0.84 3.88 8.54
N PHE A 61 -0.47 3.71 8.40
CA PHE A 61 -1.12 3.51 7.10
C PHE A 61 -1.67 4.80 6.54
N TYR A 62 -1.45 5.00 5.25
CA TYR A 62 -1.97 6.11 4.46
C TYR A 62 -2.81 5.52 3.34
N TYR A 63 -4.11 5.78 3.39
CA TYR A 63 -5.06 5.21 2.44
C TYR A 63 -5.27 6.17 1.27
N VAL A 64 -5.03 5.69 0.07
CA VAL A 64 -5.19 6.48 -1.16
C VAL A 64 -6.48 6.06 -1.85
N ASP A 65 -7.30 7.05 -2.16
CA ASP A 65 -8.59 6.89 -2.80
C ASP A 65 -8.67 7.74 -4.06
N ILE A 66 -9.15 7.16 -5.15
CA ILE A 66 -9.46 7.87 -6.39
C ILE A 66 -10.91 7.70 -6.82
N GLY A 67 -11.78 7.23 -5.91
CA GLY A 67 -13.22 7.14 -6.08
C GLY A 67 -13.75 5.71 -6.22
N ASP A 68 -15.06 5.56 -6.01
CA ASP A 68 -15.73 4.25 -5.98
C ASP A 68 -15.69 3.52 -7.33
N THR A 69 -15.76 4.24 -8.43
CA THR A 69 -15.61 3.67 -9.78
C THR A 69 -14.29 2.92 -9.92
N GLY A 70 -13.23 3.44 -9.31
CA GLY A 70 -11.94 2.78 -9.29
C GLY A 70 -11.96 1.48 -8.52
N ARG A 71 -12.59 1.44 -7.33
CA ARG A 71 -12.69 0.22 -6.52
C ARG A 71 -13.48 -0.87 -7.23
N THR A 72 -14.54 -0.55 -7.93
CA THR A 72 -15.31 -1.55 -8.70
C THR A 72 -14.49 -2.18 -9.81
N LEU A 73 -13.45 -1.50 -10.29
CA LEU A 73 -12.55 -2.01 -11.33
C LEU A 73 -11.40 -2.86 -10.74
N PHE A 74 -11.23 -2.87 -9.43
CA PHE A 74 -10.16 -3.63 -8.77
C PHE A 74 -10.15 -5.11 -9.16
N TRP A 75 -11.33 -5.72 -9.26
CA TRP A 75 -11.48 -7.13 -9.63
C TRP A 75 -11.31 -7.43 -11.11
N LYS A 76 -11.11 -6.42 -11.93
CA LYS A 76 -10.88 -6.55 -13.37
C LYS A 76 -9.43 -6.33 -13.75
N GLN A 77 -8.53 -6.90 -12.97
CA GLN A 77 -7.09 -6.86 -13.27
C GLN A 77 -6.81 -7.33 -14.69
N GLY A 78 -5.86 -6.69 -15.35
CA GLY A 78 -5.52 -6.98 -16.73
C GLY A 78 -6.40 -6.26 -17.77
N SER A 79 -7.49 -5.60 -17.35
CA SER A 79 -8.28 -4.77 -18.26
C SER A 79 -7.64 -3.39 -18.47
N PHE A 80 -7.92 -2.77 -19.61
CA PHE A 80 -7.43 -1.41 -19.91
C PHE A 80 -7.98 -0.37 -18.91
N LYS A 81 -9.21 -0.57 -18.43
CA LYS A 81 -9.84 0.28 -17.41
C LYS A 81 -9.12 0.19 -16.07
N PHE A 82 -8.76 -1.02 -15.65
CA PHE A 82 -7.98 -1.24 -14.44
C PHE A 82 -6.60 -0.57 -14.55
N TYR A 83 -5.94 -0.69 -15.68
CA TYR A 83 -4.64 -0.05 -15.91
C TYR A 83 -4.71 1.47 -15.73
N LYS A 84 -5.72 2.13 -16.31
CA LYS A 84 -5.94 3.57 -16.12
C LYS A 84 -6.20 3.94 -14.67
N PHE A 85 -7.03 3.17 -13.99
CA PHE A 85 -7.29 3.34 -12.57
C PHE A 85 -6.00 3.22 -11.75
N TYR A 86 -5.27 2.14 -11.95
CA TYR A 86 -4.02 1.87 -11.24
C TYR A 86 -2.98 2.98 -11.47
N LYS A 87 -2.85 3.45 -12.69
CA LYS A 87 -1.95 4.56 -13.02
C LYS A 87 -2.33 5.86 -12.29
N ALA A 88 -3.61 6.18 -12.25
CA ALA A 88 -4.11 7.35 -11.51
C ALA A 88 -3.88 7.19 -10.00
N TRP A 89 -4.10 5.99 -9.46
CA TRP A 89 -3.83 5.66 -8.07
C TRP A 89 -2.35 5.87 -7.74
N GLN A 90 -1.43 5.37 -8.56
CA GLN A 90 0.02 5.53 -8.36
C GLN A 90 0.45 7.00 -8.37
N LYS A 91 -0.12 7.82 -9.23
CA LYS A 91 0.15 9.28 -9.22
C LYS A 91 -0.26 9.92 -7.89
N LYS A 92 -1.41 9.54 -7.36
CA LYS A 92 -1.89 10.05 -6.06
C LYS A 92 -1.05 9.50 -4.91
N ALA A 93 -0.64 8.24 -4.99
CA ALA A 93 0.29 7.63 -4.04
C ALA A 93 1.64 8.37 -4.01
N LEU A 94 2.15 8.78 -5.16
CA LEU A 94 3.38 9.59 -5.25
C LEU A 94 3.23 10.94 -4.53
N LEU A 95 2.10 11.62 -4.68
CA LEU A 95 1.83 12.87 -3.96
C LEU A 95 1.79 12.63 -2.43
N THR A 96 1.19 11.53 -2.01
CA THR A 96 1.16 11.12 -0.60
C THR A 96 2.57 10.82 -0.10
N ALA A 97 3.35 10.06 -0.86
CA ALA A 97 4.75 9.75 -0.54
C ALA A 97 5.60 11.00 -0.36
N ASN A 98 5.47 11.97 -1.26
CA ASN A 98 6.20 13.25 -1.16
C ASN A 98 5.85 14.04 0.11
N LYS A 99 4.60 13.99 0.56
CA LYS A 99 4.21 14.60 1.84
C LYS A 99 4.86 13.88 3.02
N ILE A 100 4.82 12.55 3.02
CA ILE A 100 5.43 11.74 4.09
C ILE A 100 6.93 12.02 4.18
N ILE A 101 7.65 12.01 3.05
CA ILE A 101 9.09 12.25 3.01
C ILE A 101 9.47 13.64 3.56
N LYS A 102 8.61 14.64 3.36
CA LYS A 102 8.84 15.99 3.89
C LYS A 102 8.61 16.12 5.39
N THR A 103 7.73 15.29 5.97
CA THR A 103 7.33 15.39 7.38
C THR A 103 7.99 14.35 8.27
N GLU A 104 8.39 13.22 7.70
CA GLU A 104 8.99 12.10 8.40
C GLU A 104 10.42 11.86 7.91
N ASN A 105 11.28 11.40 8.78
CA ASN A 105 12.66 11.07 8.42
C ASN A 105 12.70 9.68 7.80
N ILE A 106 12.52 9.57 6.50
CA ILE A 106 12.50 8.30 5.77
C ILE A 106 13.90 7.90 5.34
N ASP A 107 14.33 6.71 5.74
CA ASP A 107 15.65 6.17 5.41
C ASP A 107 15.62 5.34 4.11
N LEU A 108 14.52 4.68 3.82
CA LEU A 108 14.38 3.79 2.67
C LEU A 108 12.97 3.86 2.08
N ILE A 109 12.90 3.81 0.77
CA ILE A 109 11.64 3.70 0.01
C ILE A 109 11.59 2.33 -0.65
N HIS A 110 10.47 1.63 -0.49
CA HIS A 110 10.27 0.30 -1.04
C HIS A 110 8.94 0.20 -1.80
N GLN A 111 9.04 -0.16 -3.08
CA GLN A 111 7.87 -0.53 -3.89
C GLN A 111 7.61 -2.00 -3.69
N LEU A 112 6.51 -2.33 -3.07
CA LEU A 112 6.23 -3.73 -2.70
C LEU A 112 5.24 -4.32 -3.70
N ASN A 113 4.43 -4.61 -4.12
CA ASN A 113 3.60 -5.36 -5.03
C ASN A 113 3.07 -4.59 -6.25
N MET A 114 2.28 -5.25 -7.04
CA MET A 114 1.85 -4.84 -8.38
C MET A 114 3.04 -4.62 -9.31
N ILE A 115 4.01 -5.51 -9.21
CA ILE A 115 5.17 -5.55 -10.12
C ILE A 115 4.74 -6.30 -11.37
N GLY A 116 3.75 -5.80 -12.04
CA GLY A 116 3.38 -6.30 -13.36
C GLY A 116 4.19 -5.61 -14.44
N PHE A 117 4.47 -6.32 -15.51
CA PHE A 117 5.13 -5.77 -16.70
C PHE A 117 4.39 -4.56 -17.28
N ARG A 118 3.10 -4.43 -16.94
CA ARG A 118 2.19 -3.38 -17.42
C ARG A 118 1.79 -2.36 -16.35
N GLU A 119 2.18 -2.56 -15.13
CA GLU A 119 1.70 -1.80 -13.96
C GLU A 119 2.89 -1.29 -13.13
N PRO A 120 3.62 -0.30 -13.65
CA PRO A 120 4.81 0.22 -12.97
C PRO A 120 4.43 1.00 -11.71
N GLY A 121 5.25 0.84 -10.67
CA GLY A 121 5.22 1.76 -9.53
C GLY A 121 5.88 3.10 -9.87
N TYR A 122 5.63 4.12 -9.06
CA TYR A 122 6.13 5.49 -9.29
C TYR A 122 7.05 6.01 -8.17
N LEU A 123 7.54 5.14 -7.29
CA LEU A 123 8.42 5.54 -6.19
C LEU A 123 9.92 5.38 -6.47
N TRP A 124 10.31 5.36 -7.69
CA TRP A 124 11.72 5.23 -8.09
C TRP A 124 12.20 6.39 -8.95
#